data_f2c9d311d2ad2eb2e15b1be407b45638
#
_entry.id   f2c9d311d2ad2eb2e15b1be407b45638
#
_cell.length_a   1.000
_cell.length_b   1.000
_cell.length_c   1.000
_cell.angle_alpha   90.00
_cell.angle_beta   90.00
_cell.angle_gamma   90.00
#
_symmetry.space_group_name_H-M   'P 1'
#
loop_
_entity.id
_entity.type
_entity.pdbx_description
1 polymer ?
#
loop_
_entity_poly.entity_id
_entity_poly.type
_entity_poly.pdbx_seq_one_letter_code
_entity_poly.pdbx_strand_id
1 'polypeptide(L)'
;MGLVDSKRPVVLIVEDEFLLRLEAADMVRAAGFEAVEAANADQAIEILEARRDITVVFTDIQMPGSMDGLKLARAVRGRWPPIKIVATSGRLHVGETDLPEGGRFLPKPYSPTEVNGVLRELICDG
;
A
#
# COMPACT_ATOMS: atom_id res chain seq x y z
N MET A 1 9.46 -3.51 -29.33
CA MET A 1 9.05 -3.35 -28.85
C MET A 1 8.66 -3.15 -28.00
N GLY A 2 8.42 -3.23 -27.70
CA GLY A 2 7.93 -3.12 -26.95
C GLY A 2 7.36 -2.64 -26.45
N LEU A 3 7.18 -2.34 -26.37
CA LEU A 3 6.60 -1.82 -25.89
C LEU A 3 5.86 -1.92 -25.06
N VAL A 4 5.59 -2.18 -24.92
CA VAL A 4 4.67 -2.27 -24.38
C VAL A 4 4.56 -2.60 -23.09
N ASP A 5 5.16 -3.12 -22.61
CA ASP A 5 5.20 -3.36 -21.45
C ASP A 5 5.62 -2.46 -20.63
N SER A 6 5.52 -1.46 -20.84
CA SER A 6 5.83 -0.38 -20.01
C SER A 6 4.78 -0.06 -18.98
N LYS A 7 3.90 -0.94 -18.72
CA LYS A 7 2.98 -0.76 -17.60
C LYS A 7 3.74 -0.70 -16.30
N ARG A 8 3.52 0.37 -15.55
CA ARG A 8 4.11 0.51 -14.24
C ARG A 8 3.32 -0.30 -13.23
N PRO A 9 4.00 -0.89 -12.24
CA PRO A 9 3.27 -1.51 -11.15
C PRO A 9 2.37 -0.50 -10.46
N VAL A 10 1.21 -0.95 -9.99
CA VAL A 10 0.21 -0.09 -9.40
C VAL A 10 0.18 -0.29 -7.90
N VAL A 11 0.30 0.81 -7.16
CA VAL A 11 0.24 0.82 -5.70
C VAL A 11 -1.07 1.47 -5.28
N LEU A 12 -1.86 0.75 -4.50
CA LEU A 12 -3.10 1.27 -3.93
C LEU A 12 -2.77 1.86 -2.57
N ILE A 13 -2.99 3.15 -2.42
CA ILE A 13 -2.70 3.88 -1.19
C ILE A 13 -4.00 4.08 -0.43
N VAL A 14 -4.02 3.64 0.83
CA VAL A 14 -5.21 3.72 1.67
C VAL A 14 -4.87 4.58 2.88
N GLU A 15 -5.41 5.79 2.92
CA GLU A 15 -5.11 6.77 3.94
C GLU A 15 -6.31 7.71 4.06
N ASP A 16 -6.83 7.88 5.26
CA ASP A 16 -8.04 8.71 5.45
C ASP A 16 -7.74 10.20 5.45
N GLU A 17 -6.53 10.62 5.81
CA GLU A 17 -6.16 12.04 5.78
C GLU A 17 -5.77 12.45 4.38
N PHE A 18 -6.47 13.42 3.83
CA PHE A 18 -6.29 13.83 2.44
C PHE A 18 -4.85 14.23 2.12
N LEU A 19 -4.25 15.08 2.97
CA LEU A 19 -2.89 15.57 2.67
C LEU A 19 -1.86 14.46 2.77
N LEU A 20 -1.98 13.59 3.77
CA LEU A 20 -1.06 12.45 3.89
C LEU A 20 -1.21 11.49 2.73
N ARG A 21 -2.44 11.27 2.28
CA ARG A 21 -2.70 10.41 1.13
C ARG A 21 -2.07 10.99 -0.13
N LEU A 22 -2.21 12.29 -0.32
CA LEU A 22 -1.65 12.97 -1.47
C LEU A 22 -0.12 12.90 -1.46
N GLU A 23 0.49 13.11 -0.29
CA GLU A 23 1.94 13.02 -0.17
C GLU A 23 2.45 11.61 -0.48
N ALA A 24 1.76 10.60 0.04
CA ALA A 24 2.14 9.22 -0.22
C ALA A 24 2.04 8.90 -1.71
N ALA A 25 0.97 9.37 -2.35
CA ALA A 25 0.80 9.16 -3.79
C ALA A 25 1.93 9.81 -4.58
N ASP A 26 2.33 11.02 -4.18
CA ASP A 26 3.43 11.71 -4.86
C ASP A 26 4.75 10.94 -4.70
N MET A 27 5.01 10.40 -3.52
CA MET A 27 6.21 9.60 -3.29
C MET A 27 6.22 8.34 -4.13
N VAL A 28 5.07 7.68 -4.25
CA VAL A 28 4.93 6.47 -5.06
C VAL A 28 5.19 6.79 -6.53
N ARG A 29 4.61 7.88 -7.02
CA ARG A 29 4.80 8.29 -8.41
C ARG A 29 6.25 8.69 -8.69
N ALA A 30 6.87 9.38 -7.75
CA ALA A 30 8.28 9.77 -7.89
C ALA A 30 9.19 8.55 -7.94
N ALA A 31 8.78 7.45 -7.32
CA ALA A 31 9.55 6.21 -7.36
C ALA A 31 9.34 5.43 -8.68
N GLY A 32 8.46 5.90 -9.55
CA GLY A 32 8.25 5.27 -10.85
C GLY A 32 7.06 4.35 -10.94
N PHE A 33 6.19 4.37 -9.94
CA PHE A 33 5.01 3.49 -9.91
C PHE A 33 3.74 4.29 -10.11
N GLU A 34 2.68 3.60 -10.48
CA GLU A 34 1.38 4.24 -10.59
C GLU A 34 0.71 4.21 -9.21
N ALA A 35 0.01 5.29 -8.86
CA ALA A 35 -0.66 5.39 -7.57
C ALA A 35 -2.16 5.51 -7.77
N VAL A 36 -2.92 4.72 -7.01
CA VAL A 36 -4.37 4.79 -6.94
C VAL A 36 -4.71 5.05 -5.47
N GLU A 37 -5.66 5.92 -5.20
CA GLU A 37 -5.93 6.38 -3.84
C GLU A 37 -7.29 5.90 -3.35
N ALA A 38 -7.33 5.52 -2.07
CA ALA A 38 -8.57 5.20 -1.37
C ALA A 38 -8.55 5.90 -0.03
N ALA A 39 -9.70 6.42 0.39
CA ALA A 39 -9.81 7.17 1.63
C ALA A 39 -10.11 6.28 2.84
N ASN A 40 -10.48 5.03 2.61
CA ASN A 40 -10.78 4.09 3.67
C ASN A 40 -10.72 2.67 3.14
N ALA A 41 -10.85 1.70 4.04
CA ALA A 41 -10.74 0.29 3.67
C ALA A 41 -11.87 -0.16 2.76
N ASP A 42 -13.08 0.37 2.94
CA ASP A 42 -14.20 -0.02 2.09
C ASP A 42 -13.94 0.38 0.64
N GLN A 43 -13.44 1.61 0.42
CA GLN A 43 -13.07 2.04 -0.93
C GLN A 43 -11.94 1.17 -1.49
N ALA A 44 -10.98 0.81 -0.64
CA ALA A 44 -9.87 -0.03 -1.08
C ALA A 44 -10.38 -1.39 -1.58
N ILE A 45 -11.29 -2.00 -0.85
CA ILE A 45 -11.86 -3.28 -1.25
C ILE A 45 -12.60 -3.15 -2.58
N GLU A 46 -13.38 -2.07 -2.75
CA GLU A 46 -14.08 -1.83 -4.01
C GLU A 46 -13.11 -1.74 -5.19
N ILE A 47 -12.00 -1.04 -4.98
CA ILE A 47 -10.99 -0.90 -6.02
C ILE A 47 -10.35 -2.26 -6.33
N LEU A 48 -10.04 -3.02 -5.29
CA LEU A 48 -9.42 -4.33 -5.47
C LEU A 48 -10.34 -5.30 -6.19
N GLU A 49 -11.64 -5.20 -5.94
CA GLU A 49 -12.62 -6.04 -6.62
C GLU A 49 -12.78 -5.66 -8.09
N ALA A 50 -12.57 -4.38 -8.40
CA ALA A 50 -12.76 -3.87 -9.76
C ALA A 50 -11.50 -3.95 -10.61
N ARG A 51 -10.33 -3.97 -10.01
CA ARG A 51 -9.05 -3.93 -10.72
C ARG A 51 -8.22 -5.16 -10.40
N ARG A 52 -7.56 -5.67 -11.42
CA ARG A 52 -6.68 -6.85 -11.25
C ARG A 52 -5.20 -6.48 -11.35
N ASP A 53 -4.90 -5.20 -11.53
CA ASP A 53 -3.54 -4.75 -11.76
C ASP A 53 -2.86 -4.16 -10.53
N ILE A 54 -3.50 -4.25 -9.35
CA ILE A 54 -2.90 -3.75 -8.11
C ILE A 54 -1.79 -4.70 -7.69
N THR A 55 -0.59 -4.16 -7.50
CA THR A 55 0.59 -4.95 -7.11
C THR A 55 0.86 -4.85 -5.61
N VAL A 56 0.66 -3.66 -5.04
CA VAL A 56 0.94 -3.39 -3.62
C VAL A 56 -0.22 -2.63 -3.01
N VAL A 57 -0.60 -2.98 -1.79
CA VAL A 57 -1.50 -2.17 -0.96
C VAL A 57 -0.63 -1.50 0.10
N PHE A 58 -0.66 -0.17 0.12
CA PHE A 58 0.10 0.67 1.03
C PHE A 58 -0.93 1.35 1.93
N THR A 59 -1.09 0.87 3.15
CA THR A 59 -2.21 1.29 3.99
C THR A 59 -1.77 1.80 5.35
N ASP A 60 -2.44 2.85 5.82
CA ASP A 60 -2.35 3.27 7.21
C ASP A 60 -3.07 2.23 8.08
N ILE A 61 -2.52 1.95 9.24
CA ILE A 61 -3.14 1.00 10.17
C ILE A 61 -4.30 1.66 10.94
N GLN A 62 -4.10 2.90 11.40
CA GLN A 62 -5.13 3.60 12.16
C GLN A 62 -6.04 4.37 11.22
N MET A 63 -7.22 3.81 10.96
CA MET A 63 -8.22 4.48 10.15
C MET A 63 -9.59 4.29 10.79
N PRO A 64 -10.46 5.31 10.74
CA PRO A 64 -11.83 5.14 11.21
C PRO A 64 -12.63 4.31 10.22
N GLY A 65 -13.77 3.83 10.66
CA GLY A 65 -14.70 3.11 9.80
C GLY A 65 -14.82 1.64 10.17
N SER A 66 -15.37 0.87 9.27
CA SER A 66 -15.72 -0.52 9.51
C SER A 66 -14.50 -1.43 9.58
N MET A 67 -13.37 -0.99 9.05
CA MET A 67 -12.19 -1.84 8.97
C MET A 67 -10.94 -0.98 9.09
N ASP A 68 -10.05 -1.33 10.02
CA ASP A 68 -8.75 -0.67 10.11
C ASP A 68 -7.76 -1.31 9.13
N GLY A 69 -6.54 -0.76 9.09
CA GLY A 69 -5.55 -1.21 8.13
C GLY A 69 -5.05 -2.63 8.37
N LEU A 70 -5.04 -3.11 9.62
CA LEU A 70 -4.63 -4.48 9.89
C LEU A 70 -5.66 -5.47 9.37
N LYS A 71 -6.94 -5.17 9.57
CA LYS A 71 -7.99 -6.01 9.05
C LYS A 71 -8.00 -5.99 7.53
N LEU A 72 -7.75 -4.81 6.95
CA LEU A 72 -7.63 -4.70 5.50
C LEU A 72 -6.48 -5.57 4.99
N ALA A 73 -5.33 -5.51 5.65
CA ALA A 73 -4.16 -6.29 5.24
C ALA A 73 -4.48 -7.80 5.27
N ARG A 74 -5.19 -8.25 6.29
CA ARG A 74 -5.58 -9.66 6.39
C ARG A 74 -6.56 -10.04 5.29
N ALA A 75 -7.51 -9.16 4.98
CA ALA A 75 -8.46 -9.41 3.91
C ALA A 75 -7.76 -9.51 2.56
N VAL A 76 -6.80 -8.63 2.32
CA VAL A 76 -6.03 -8.64 1.08
C VAL A 76 -5.24 -9.93 0.98
N ARG A 77 -4.60 -10.35 2.06
CA ARG A 77 -3.83 -11.59 2.07
C ARG A 77 -4.70 -12.80 1.77
N GLY A 78 -5.92 -12.81 2.30
CA GLY A 78 -6.83 -13.92 2.11
C GLY A 78 -7.45 -13.98 0.73
N ARG A 79 -7.80 -12.82 0.15
CA ARG A 79 -8.53 -12.76 -1.12
C ARG A 79 -7.63 -12.55 -2.34
N TRP A 80 -6.51 -11.85 -2.15
CA TRP A 80 -5.60 -11.53 -3.25
C TRP A 80 -4.16 -11.82 -2.82
N PRO A 81 -3.82 -13.11 -2.58
CA PRO A 81 -2.50 -13.45 -2.00
C PRO A 81 -1.28 -12.91 -2.74
N PRO A 82 -1.29 -12.74 -4.07
CA PRO A 82 -0.09 -12.20 -4.74
C PRO A 82 0.19 -10.73 -4.43
N ILE A 83 -0.81 -9.98 -3.94
CA ILE A 83 -0.61 -8.56 -3.67
C ILE A 83 0.28 -8.40 -2.43
N LYS A 84 1.29 -7.54 -2.53
CA LYS A 84 2.19 -7.22 -1.43
C LYS A 84 1.55 -6.16 -0.53
N ILE A 85 1.97 -6.13 0.73
CA ILE A 85 1.36 -5.25 1.72
C ILE A 85 2.44 -4.43 2.41
N VAL A 86 2.24 -3.11 2.46
CA VAL A 86 3.02 -2.19 3.28
C VAL A 86 2.05 -1.48 4.21
N ALA A 87 2.30 -1.57 5.50
CA ALA A 87 1.47 -0.90 6.50
C ALA A 87 2.25 0.22 7.16
N THR A 88 1.60 1.34 7.43
CA THR A 88 2.23 2.48 8.07
C THR A 88 1.48 2.87 9.33
N SER A 89 2.21 3.39 10.31
CA SER A 89 1.60 3.84 11.56
C SER A 89 2.54 4.80 12.27
N GLY A 90 1.94 5.76 12.98
CA GLY A 90 2.69 6.64 13.87
C GLY A 90 2.85 6.07 15.27
N ARG A 91 2.32 4.89 15.54
CA ARG A 91 2.38 4.29 16.87
C ARG A 91 3.57 3.35 16.97
N LEU A 92 4.30 3.49 18.06
CA LEU A 92 5.57 2.79 18.23
C LEU A 92 5.46 1.30 18.50
N HIS A 93 4.33 0.86 19.07
CA HIS A 93 4.19 -0.54 19.46
C HIS A 93 3.51 -1.42 18.43
N VAL A 94 3.29 -0.91 17.23
CA VAL A 94 2.79 -1.71 16.11
C VAL A 94 3.99 -2.11 15.26
N GLY A 95 4.09 -3.37 14.91
CA GLY A 95 5.23 -3.84 14.14
C GLY A 95 4.85 -4.91 13.14
N GLU A 96 5.87 -5.43 12.47
CA GLU A 96 5.67 -6.40 11.40
C GLU A 96 5.01 -7.68 11.87
N THR A 97 5.16 -8.02 13.17
CA THR A 97 4.54 -9.23 13.70
C THR A 97 3.02 -9.16 13.71
N ASP A 98 2.46 -7.94 13.62
CA ASP A 98 1.00 -7.76 13.58
C ASP A 98 0.45 -7.90 12.17
N LEU A 99 1.30 -7.99 11.17
CA LEU A 99 0.92 -8.05 9.77
C LEU A 99 0.88 -9.49 9.27
N PRO A 100 0.12 -9.77 8.20
CA PRO A 100 0.21 -11.07 7.54
C PRO A 100 1.64 -11.34 7.07
N GLU A 101 1.94 -12.61 6.91
CA GLU A 101 3.27 -13.02 6.46
C GLU A 101 3.65 -12.30 5.17
N GLY A 102 4.88 -11.80 5.11
CA GLY A 102 5.37 -11.06 3.95
C GLY A 102 5.05 -9.59 3.97
N GLY A 103 4.22 -9.13 4.91
CA GLY A 103 3.91 -7.71 5.01
C GLY A 103 5.09 -6.92 5.56
N ARG A 104 5.19 -5.67 5.15
CA ARG A 104 6.24 -4.77 5.61
C ARG A 104 5.64 -3.62 6.38
N PHE A 105 6.35 -3.18 7.39
CA PHE A 105 5.94 -2.06 8.22
C PHE A 105 6.85 -0.86 7.95
N LEU A 106 6.24 0.31 7.74
CA LEU A 106 6.98 1.55 7.50
C LEU A 106 6.48 2.59 8.50
N PRO A 107 7.28 2.92 9.52
CA PRO A 107 6.83 3.87 10.56
C PRO A 107 6.71 5.30 9.99
N LYS A 108 5.74 6.04 10.51
CA LYS A 108 5.59 7.46 10.20
C LYS A 108 6.48 8.29 11.13
N PRO A 109 7.01 9.38 10.67
CA PRO A 109 6.99 9.87 9.30
C PRO A 109 7.99 9.12 8.43
N TYR A 110 7.60 8.83 7.20
CA TYR A 110 8.50 8.16 6.27
C TYR A 110 8.95 9.16 5.20
N SER A 111 10.10 8.86 4.61
CA SER A 111 10.69 9.71 3.59
C SER A 111 10.48 9.10 2.20
N PRO A 112 10.63 9.92 1.14
CA PRO A 112 10.59 9.38 -0.22
C PRO A 112 11.61 8.25 -0.45
N THR A 113 12.78 8.35 0.15
CA THR A 113 13.80 7.31 0.02
C THR A 113 13.35 6.00 0.63
N GLU A 114 12.70 6.08 1.81
CA GLU A 114 12.19 4.89 2.47
C GLU A 114 11.06 4.24 1.68
N VAL A 115 10.16 5.05 1.14
CA VAL A 115 9.06 4.54 0.31
C VAL A 115 9.62 3.86 -0.93
N ASN A 116 10.54 4.53 -1.61
CA ASN A 116 11.18 3.96 -2.80
C ASN A 116 11.85 2.63 -2.47
N GLY A 117 12.58 2.57 -1.35
CA GLY A 117 13.30 1.36 -0.96
C GLY A 117 12.38 0.18 -0.72
N VAL A 118 11.31 0.38 0.07
CA VAL A 118 10.42 -0.72 0.39
C VAL A 118 9.65 -1.20 -0.83
N LEU A 119 9.22 -0.27 -1.69
CA LEU A 119 8.50 -0.65 -2.90
C LEU A 119 9.39 -1.43 -3.86
N ARG A 120 10.64 -1.01 -4.01
CA ARG A 120 11.56 -1.72 -4.89
C ARG A 120 11.86 -3.12 -4.37
N GLU A 121 12.02 -3.28 -3.06
CA GLU A 121 12.21 -4.61 -2.50
C GLU A 121 11.02 -5.52 -2.80
N LEU A 122 9.82 -5.02 -2.63
CA LEU A 122 8.63 -5.86 -2.80
C LEU A 122 8.31 -6.13 -4.26
N ILE A 123 8.52 -5.15 -5.13
CA ILE A 123 8.09 -5.27 -6.52
C ILE A 123 9.20 -5.80 -7.41
N CYS A 124 10.41 -5.29 -7.25
CA CYS A 124 11.50 -5.61 -8.17
C CYS A 124 12.34 -6.79 -7.70
N ASP A 125 12.46 -6.96 -6.40
CA ASP A 125 13.32 -8.01 -5.83
C ASP A 125 12.51 -9.19 -5.30
N GLY A 126 11.24 -8.96 -5.07
CA GLY A 126 10.39 -9.99 -4.57
C GLY A 126 9.78 -10.78 -5.68
#